data_738ef38269d2c7904a3ae1373dee860b
#
_entry.id   738ef38269d2c7904a3ae1373dee860b
#
_cell.length_a   1.000
_cell.length_b   1.000
_cell.length_c   1.000
_cell.angle_alpha   90.00
_cell.angle_beta   90.00
_cell.angle_gamma   90.00
#
_symmetry.space_group_name_H-M   'P 1'
#
loop_
_entity.id
_entity.type
_entity.pdbx_description
1 polymer ?
#
loop_
_entity_poly.entity_id
_entity_poly.type
_entity_poly.pdbx_seq_one_letter_code
_entity_poly.pdbx_strand_id
1 'polypeptide(L)'
;MNWLQRACFCFGLLTCPHLADALQLELPSVARQTAERVSAFDGYAMPTGPFADGQVPSVTFEGAVERLTWRIDSGSSTTLQTLAPLRDQLLAAGFTVLFECEGRDCGGFDFRFGTEVVPAPDMHVDIQDFRFLSADANDGRGASLLVSRSWGATYIQAIIVTPAGVAPVVQEAAPATAKSAPKPVVVVPAEATPIARQLLENGHAVLSDLAFAPGGSNLEERAYASLKELAAFLAEYAEGTLVLVGHTDTVGDLATNIRLSKRRAEAVRTLLIGMHNVSPERVEAEGNGYLSPIASNLTLEGREANRRVEVMLKP
;
A
#
# COMPACT_ATOMS: atom_id res chain seq x y z
N MET A 1 -4.80 -81.09 25.15
CA MET A 1 -4.87 -80.75 23.71
C MET A 1 -5.25 -79.24 23.63
N ASN A 2 -4.21 -78.43 23.46
CA ASN A 2 -4.33 -76.95 23.55
C ASN A 2 -4.31 -76.35 22.15
N TRP A 3 -5.35 -75.63 21.84
CA TRP A 3 -5.39 -74.86 20.59
C TRP A 3 -5.17 -73.41 20.88
N LEU A 4 -3.96 -72.92 20.46
CA LEU A 4 -3.57 -71.50 20.49
C LEU A 4 -4.20 -70.76 19.31
N GLN A 5 -5.09 -69.79 19.58
CA GLN A 5 -5.55 -68.79 18.63
C GLN A 5 -4.51 -67.69 18.55
N ARG A 6 -3.93 -67.50 17.36
CA ARG A 6 -3.08 -66.34 17.04
C ARG A 6 -3.99 -65.21 16.56
N ALA A 7 -4.11 -64.13 17.32
CA ALA A 7 -4.74 -62.90 16.90
C ALA A 7 -3.69 -62.05 16.15
N CYS A 8 -3.91 -61.84 14.84
CA CYS A 8 -3.19 -60.84 14.05
C CYS A 8 -3.74 -59.45 14.38
N PHE A 9 -2.97 -58.63 15.05
CA PHE A 9 -3.22 -57.17 15.19
C PHE A 9 -2.74 -56.45 13.94
N CYS A 10 -3.65 -56.07 13.04
CA CYS A 10 -3.35 -55.10 11.98
C CYS A 10 -3.29 -53.72 12.60
N PHE A 11 -2.09 -53.17 12.71
CA PHE A 11 -1.83 -51.76 13.03
C PHE A 11 -2.13 -50.96 11.78
N GLY A 12 -3.34 -50.41 11.65
CA GLY A 12 -3.69 -49.43 10.64
C GLY A 12 -3.00 -48.11 10.98
N LEU A 13 -2.02 -47.69 10.16
CA LEU A 13 -1.50 -46.36 10.16
C LEU A 13 -2.64 -45.41 9.73
N LEU A 14 -3.27 -44.75 10.69
CA LEU A 14 -4.09 -43.57 10.43
C LEU A 14 -3.14 -42.43 10.00
N THR A 15 -3.04 -42.19 8.70
CA THR A 15 -2.51 -40.96 8.19
C THR A 15 -3.53 -39.85 8.48
N CYS A 16 -3.31 -39.07 9.52
CA CYS A 16 -4.03 -37.82 9.70
C CYS A 16 -3.77 -36.94 8.46
N PRO A 17 -4.82 -36.45 7.78
CA PRO A 17 -4.61 -35.39 6.80
C PRO A 17 -4.03 -34.18 7.55
N HIS A 18 -2.84 -33.75 7.13
CA HIS A 18 -2.32 -32.46 7.56
C HIS A 18 -3.30 -31.39 7.08
N LEU A 19 -4.06 -30.82 8.01
CA LEU A 19 -4.78 -29.59 7.77
C LEU A 19 -3.73 -28.54 7.39
N ALA A 20 -3.81 -28.03 6.17
CA ALA A 20 -2.95 -26.93 5.75
C ALA A 20 -3.29 -25.72 6.63
N ASP A 21 -2.39 -25.37 7.51
CA ASP A 21 -2.53 -24.21 8.39
C ASP A 21 -2.45 -22.94 7.55
N ALA A 22 -3.34 -21.98 7.79
CA ALA A 22 -3.29 -20.70 7.09
C ALA A 22 -1.96 -20.02 7.40
N LEU A 23 -1.26 -19.52 6.37
CA LEU A 23 0.01 -18.84 6.52
C LEU A 23 -0.18 -17.57 7.35
N GLN A 24 0.37 -17.54 8.56
CA GLN A 24 0.43 -16.35 9.39
C GLN A 24 1.86 -15.83 9.43
N LEU A 25 2.07 -14.61 8.93
CA LEU A 25 3.37 -13.97 8.96
C LEU A 25 3.59 -13.26 10.30
N GLU A 26 4.65 -13.63 10.99
CA GLU A 26 5.12 -12.92 12.18
C GLU A 26 5.89 -11.66 11.77
N LEU A 27 5.34 -10.51 12.11
CA LEU A 27 5.92 -9.21 11.84
C LEU A 27 6.57 -8.62 13.10
N PRO A 28 7.55 -7.70 12.96
CA PRO A 28 8.05 -6.96 14.11
C PRO A 28 6.91 -6.33 14.90
N SER A 29 6.99 -6.36 16.24
CA SER A 29 5.94 -5.85 17.14
C SER A 29 5.59 -4.37 16.94
N VAL A 30 6.46 -3.62 16.29
CA VAL A 30 6.27 -2.21 15.91
C VAL A 30 5.55 -2.04 14.56
N ALA A 31 5.28 -3.12 13.84
CA ALA A 31 4.56 -3.07 12.58
C ALA A 31 3.07 -2.84 12.85
N ARG A 32 2.53 -1.79 12.23
CA ARG A 32 1.11 -1.45 12.29
C ARG A 32 0.44 -1.82 10.98
N GLN A 33 -0.60 -2.64 11.03
CA GLN A 33 -1.39 -2.98 9.84
C GLN A 33 -2.09 -1.73 9.31
N THR A 34 -1.96 -1.49 8.00
CA THR A 34 -2.55 -0.34 7.30
C THR A 34 -3.77 -0.74 6.49
N ALA A 35 -3.76 -1.92 5.88
CA ALA A 35 -4.94 -2.46 5.20
C ALA A 35 -4.99 -3.99 5.27
N GLU A 36 -6.22 -4.48 5.16
CA GLU A 36 -6.56 -5.89 4.94
C GLU A 36 -7.73 -5.96 3.96
N ARG A 37 -7.54 -6.68 2.86
CA ARG A 37 -8.54 -6.86 1.80
C ARG A 37 -8.58 -8.34 1.46
N VAL A 38 -9.72 -8.97 1.71
CA VAL A 38 -9.92 -10.39 1.48
C VAL A 38 -10.96 -10.59 0.39
N SER A 39 -10.62 -11.39 -0.61
CA SER A 39 -11.54 -11.89 -1.63
C SER A 39 -11.71 -13.39 -1.42
N ALA A 40 -12.94 -13.86 -1.26
CA ALA A 40 -13.22 -15.29 -1.02
C ALA A 40 -12.82 -16.18 -2.21
N PHE A 41 -12.85 -15.63 -3.43
CA PHE A 41 -12.35 -16.25 -4.65
C PHE A 41 -11.94 -15.15 -5.65
N ASP A 42 -10.68 -15.20 -6.08
CA ASP A 42 -10.09 -14.21 -7.01
C ASP A 42 -8.88 -14.83 -7.71
N GLY A 43 -8.36 -14.16 -8.74
CA GLY A 43 -7.11 -14.51 -9.40
C GLY A 43 -6.01 -13.49 -9.06
N TYR A 44 -4.82 -13.98 -8.75
CA TYR A 44 -3.64 -13.16 -8.56
C TYR A 44 -2.55 -13.52 -9.58
N ALA A 45 -2.18 -12.56 -10.43
CA ALA A 45 -1.05 -12.70 -11.36
C ALA A 45 0.27 -12.45 -10.60
N MET A 46 0.88 -13.53 -10.10
CA MET A 46 2.09 -13.49 -9.29
C MET A 46 3.33 -13.36 -10.18
N PRO A 47 4.15 -12.31 -10.02
CA PRO A 47 5.39 -12.13 -10.76
C PRO A 47 6.38 -13.30 -10.56
N THR A 48 6.96 -13.76 -11.67
CA THR A 48 7.96 -14.85 -11.68
C THR A 48 9.31 -14.42 -12.27
N GLY A 49 9.45 -13.14 -12.60
CA GLY A 49 10.67 -12.57 -13.15
C GLY A 49 10.62 -11.04 -13.19
N PRO A 50 11.72 -10.38 -13.55
CA PRO A 50 11.77 -8.93 -13.69
C PRO A 50 10.95 -8.46 -14.90
N PHE A 51 10.63 -7.16 -14.94
CA PHE A 51 10.04 -6.55 -16.14
C PHE A 51 11.01 -6.69 -17.32
N ALA A 52 10.55 -7.36 -18.37
CA ALA A 52 11.27 -7.56 -19.62
C ALA A 52 10.28 -7.63 -20.78
N ASP A 53 10.70 -7.24 -21.97
CA ASP A 53 9.90 -7.31 -23.21
C ASP A 53 8.50 -6.66 -23.08
N GLY A 54 8.40 -5.57 -22.30
CA GLY A 54 7.17 -4.81 -22.15
C GLY A 54 6.17 -5.37 -21.13
N GLN A 55 6.54 -6.40 -20.36
CA GLN A 55 5.65 -7.01 -19.36
C GLN A 55 6.42 -7.59 -18.16
N VAL A 56 5.70 -7.82 -17.06
CA VAL A 56 6.18 -8.61 -15.93
C VAL A 56 5.73 -10.06 -16.15
N PRO A 57 6.66 -11.02 -16.29
CA PRO A 57 6.27 -12.42 -16.41
C PRO A 57 5.58 -12.87 -15.12
N SER A 58 4.46 -13.56 -15.24
CA SER A 58 3.64 -13.96 -14.09
C SER A 58 2.97 -15.32 -14.30
N VAL A 59 2.63 -15.97 -13.20
CA VAL A 59 1.75 -17.15 -13.13
C VAL A 59 0.50 -16.77 -12.33
N THR A 60 -0.68 -17.21 -12.78
CA THR A 60 -1.92 -16.94 -12.08
C THR A 60 -2.20 -17.99 -11.04
N PHE A 61 -2.43 -17.56 -9.80
CA PHE A 61 -2.98 -18.37 -8.72
C PHE A 61 -4.43 -17.99 -8.52
N GLU A 62 -5.31 -18.99 -8.34
CA GLU A 62 -6.74 -18.80 -8.13
C GLU A 62 -7.18 -19.38 -6.78
N GLY A 63 -7.96 -18.60 -6.03
CA GLY A 63 -8.44 -19.02 -4.71
C GLY A 63 -8.90 -17.86 -3.85
N ALA A 64 -8.92 -18.08 -2.54
CA ALA A 64 -9.06 -16.96 -1.60
C ALA A 64 -7.79 -16.13 -1.63
N VAL A 65 -7.93 -14.82 -1.86
CA VAL A 65 -6.81 -13.89 -1.97
C VAL A 65 -6.86 -12.88 -0.83
N GLU A 66 -5.82 -12.88 -0.03
CA GLU A 66 -5.62 -11.92 1.06
C GLU A 66 -4.54 -10.91 0.68
N ARG A 67 -4.86 -9.63 0.76
CA ARG A 67 -3.95 -8.51 0.49
C ARG A 67 -3.76 -7.73 1.78
N LEU A 68 -2.60 -7.86 2.36
CA LEU A 68 -2.27 -7.35 3.69
C LEU A 68 -1.15 -6.33 3.57
N THR A 69 -1.26 -5.21 4.28
CA THR A 69 -0.20 -4.19 4.32
C THR A 69 0.08 -3.73 5.73
N TRP A 70 1.36 -3.41 5.96
CA TRP A 70 1.84 -2.89 7.25
C TRP A 70 2.83 -1.75 7.03
N ARG A 71 2.90 -0.91 8.05
CA ARG A 71 3.85 0.18 8.14
C ARG A 71 4.65 0.08 9.44
N ILE A 72 5.95 0.30 9.35
CA ILE A 72 6.87 0.43 10.48
C ILE A 72 7.39 1.87 10.46
N ASP A 73 6.99 2.66 11.48
CA ASP A 73 7.47 4.02 11.65
C ASP A 73 8.88 4.02 12.23
N SER A 74 9.75 4.91 11.75
CA SER A 74 11.12 5.13 12.26
C SER A 74 12.04 3.89 12.31
N GLY A 75 11.93 2.97 11.34
CA GLY A 75 12.83 1.83 11.22
C GLY A 75 14.18 2.19 10.60
N SER A 76 15.30 1.85 11.26
CA SER A 76 16.65 1.87 10.66
C SER A 76 16.93 0.63 9.81
N SER A 77 16.04 -0.35 9.80
CA SER A 77 16.19 -1.60 9.06
C SER A 77 16.16 -1.37 7.55
N THR A 78 17.04 -2.05 6.82
CA THR A 78 17.00 -2.06 5.36
C THR A 78 15.83 -2.89 4.85
N THR A 79 15.48 -2.74 3.57
CA THR A 79 14.46 -3.57 2.91
C THR A 79 14.82 -5.07 2.99
N LEU A 80 16.11 -5.42 2.90
CA LEU A 80 16.57 -6.80 3.07
C LEU A 80 16.41 -7.31 4.51
N GLN A 81 16.78 -6.50 5.51
CA GLN A 81 16.61 -6.88 6.92
C GLN A 81 15.15 -7.11 7.31
N THR A 82 14.23 -6.44 6.61
CA THR A 82 12.80 -6.62 6.80
C THR A 82 12.26 -7.83 6.03
N LEU A 83 12.72 -8.04 4.78
CA LEU A 83 12.26 -9.15 3.92
C LEU A 83 12.79 -10.52 4.37
N ALA A 84 14.07 -10.61 4.76
CA ALA A 84 14.71 -11.88 5.03
C ALA A 84 13.98 -12.75 6.09
N PRO A 85 13.58 -12.23 7.26
CA PRO A 85 12.82 -13.02 8.23
C PRO A 85 11.45 -13.49 7.69
N LEU A 86 10.79 -12.71 6.85
CA LEU A 86 9.50 -13.08 6.24
C LEU A 86 9.70 -14.17 5.17
N ARG A 87 10.78 -14.08 4.39
CA ARG A 87 11.19 -15.15 3.46
C ARG A 87 11.44 -16.45 4.20
N ASP A 88 12.18 -16.40 5.31
CA ASP A 88 12.49 -17.60 6.10
C ASP A 88 11.22 -18.26 6.66
N GLN A 89 10.21 -17.48 7.03
CA GLN A 89 8.89 -17.98 7.43
C GLN A 89 8.16 -18.68 6.28
N LEU A 90 8.18 -18.10 5.07
CA LEU A 90 7.62 -18.75 3.87
C LEU A 90 8.32 -20.10 3.59
N LEU A 91 9.64 -20.14 3.64
CA LEU A 91 10.40 -21.37 3.45
C LEU A 91 10.05 -22.42 4.52
N ALA A 92 9.94 -22.03 5.79
CA ALA A 92 9.52 -22.90 6.88
C ALA A 92 8.08 -23.41 6.73
N ALA A 93 7.20 -22.63 6.10
CA ALA A 93 5.81 -23.03 5.77
C ALA A 93 5.70 -23.88 4.48
N GLY A 94 6.82 -24.30 3.89
CA GLY A 94 6.89 -25.19 2.74
C GLY A 94 6.81 -24.49 1.38
N PHE A 95 6.94 -23.17 1.33
CA PHE A 95 7.03 -22.45 0.07
C PHE A 95 8.45 -22.54 -0.54
N THR A 96 8.49 -22.48 -1.85
CA THR A 96 9.72 -22.36 -2.64
C THR A 96 9.73 -21.00 -3.33
N VAL A 97 10.81 -20.23 -3.21
CA VAL A 97 10.95 -18.94 -3.88
C VAL A 97 10.96 -19.13 -5.39
N LEU A 98 10.04 -18.46 -6.08
CA LEU A 98 9.97 -18.40 -7.54
C LEU A 98 10.85 -17.28 -8.09
N PHE A 99 10.79 -16.12 -7.45
CA PHE A 99 11.52 -14.94 -7.89
C PHE A 99 11.77 -14.00 -6.70
N GLU A 100 12.97 -13.41 -6.67
CA GLU A 100 13.34 -12.35 -5.72
C GLU A 100 14.18 -11.31 -6.45
N CYS A 101 13.92 -10.03 -6.19
CA CYS A 101 14.66 -8.93 -6.82
C CYS A 101 14.70 -7.68 -5.93
N GLU A 102 15.56 -6.72 -6.33
CA GLU A 102 15.73 -5.43 -5.65
C GLU A 102 15.66 -4.27 -6.65
N GLY A 103 14.83 -3.27 -6.36
CA GLY A 103 14.80 -1.99 -7.05
C GLY A 103 14.87 -2.08 -8.57
N ARG A 104 16.00 -1.65 -9.13
CA ARG A 104 16.21 -1.63 -10.60
C ARG A 104 16.35 -3.02 -11.22
N ASP A 105 16.82 -3.99 -10.47
CA ASP A 105 16.96 -5.38 -10.97
C ASP A 105 15.60 -6.04 -11.18
N CYS A 106 14.56 -5.56 -10.50
CA CYS A 106 13.18 -5.95 -10.79
C CYS A 106 12.66 -5.37 -12.11
N GLY A 107 13.21 -4.23 -12.57
CA GLY A 107 12.70 -3.41 -13.67
C GLY A 107 12.18 -2.04 -13.19
N GLY A 108 12.44 -1.69 -11.93
CA GLY A 108 12.17 -0.35 -11.37
C GLY A 108 10.70 0.09 -11.52
N PHE A 109 10.47 1.21 -12.23
CA PHE A 109 9.17 1.79 -12.46
C PHE A 109 8.19 0.83 -13.15
N ASP A 110 8.62 0.19 -14.24
CA ASP A 110 7.74 -0.65 -15.04
C ASP A 110 7.32 -1.92 -14.27
N PHE A 111 8.20 -2.50 -13.48
CA PHE A 111 7.87 -3.59 -12.57
C PHE A 111 6.84 -3.14 -11.52
N ARG A 112 7.06 -1.97 -10.89
CA ARG A 112 6.14 -1.45 -9.85
C ARG A 112 4.71 -1.27 -10.39
N PHE A 113 4.55 -0.83 -11.65
CA PHE A 113 3.25 -0.63 -12.26
C PHE A 113 2.74 -1.84 -13.06
N GLY A 114 3.61 -2.81 -13.34
CA GLY A 114 3.26 -4.10 -13.92
C GLY A 114 2.87 -5.17 -12.89
N THR A 115 2.98 -4.87 -11.59
CA THR A 115 2.58 -5.78 -10.51
C THR A 115 1.52 -5.15 -9.60
N GLU A 116 0.75 -6.01 -8.93
CA GLU A 116 -0.30 -5.55 -8.03
C GLU A 116 0.30 -4.96 -6.74
N VAL A 117 -0.08 -3.73 -6.44
CA VAL A 117 0.27 -3.05 -5.18
C VAL A 117 -0.96 -2.35 -4.62
N VAL A 118 -1.20 -2.56 -3.34
CA VAL A 118 -2.26 -1.87 -2.60
C VAL A 118 -2.07 -0.35 -2.74
N PRO A 119 -3.11 0.42 -3.07
CA PRO A 119 -2.99 1.86 -3.24
C PRO A 119 -2.51 2.59 -1.98
N ALA A 120 -1.86 3.73 -2.18
CA ALA A 120 -1.60 4.68 -1.11
C ALA A 120 -2.93 5.13 -0.45
N PRO A 121 -2.96 5.47 0.84
CA PRO A 121 -1.80 5.59 1.74
C PRO A 121 -1.35 4.26 2.39
N ASP A 122 -2.05 3.15 2.14
CA ASP A 122 -1.84 1.88 2.81
C ASP A 122 -0.49 1.25 2.45
N MET A 123 -0.03 1.43 1.20
CA MET A 123 1.28 0.98 0.72
C MET A 123 1.97 2.07 -0.10
N HIS A 124 3.22 2.37 0.22
CA HIS A 124 4.08 3.25 -0.57
C HIS A 124 5.30 2.48 -1.07
N VAL A 125 5.65 2.68 -2.33
CA VAL A 125 6.83 2.05 -2.95
C VAL A 125 7.77 3.11 -3.49
N ASP A 126 8.97 3.18 -2.91
CA ASP A 126 10.09 3.88 -3.51
C ASP A 126 10.73 2.96 -4.55
N ILE A 127 10.71 3.36 -5.81
CA ILE A 127 11.26 2.57 -6.92
C ILE A 127 12.77 2.37 -6.84
N GLN A 128 13.47 3.10 -5.98
CA GLN A 128 14.92 2.97 -5.77
C GLN A 128 15.28 2.14 -4.53
N ASP A 129 14.32 1.94 -3.59
CA ASP A 129 14.54 1.19 -2.34
C ASP A 129 13.35 0.28 -2.02
N PHE A 130 13.16 -0.73 -2.86
CA PHE A 130 12.20 -1.80 -2.61
C PHE A 130 12.80 -3.18 -2.93
N ARG A 131 12.21 -4.21 -2.34
CA ARG A 131 12.44 -5.62 -2.65
C ARG A 131 11.13 -6.32 -2.88
N PHE A 132 11.15 -7.25 -3.82
CA PHE A 132 10.02 -8.11 -4.13
C PHE A 132 10.44 -9.57 -4.01
N LEU A 133 9.52 -10.42 -3.53
CA LEU A 133 9.65 -11.86 -3.50
C LEU A 133 8.32 -12.50 -3.86
N SER A 134 8.35 -13.56 -4.67
CA SER A 134 7.22 -14.47 -4.88
C SER A 134 7.61 -15.91 -4.58
N ALA A 135 6.66 -16.70 -4.10
CA ALA A 135 6.88 -18.07 -3.68
C ALA A 135 5.63 -18.94 -3.90
N ASP A 136 5.84 -20.22 -4.19
CA ASP A 136 4.84 -21.26 -4.46
C ASP A 136 5.06 -22.43 -3.49
N ALA A 137 4.00 -22.94 -2.88
CA ALA A 137 4.05 -24.13 -2.03
C ALA A 137 3.84 -25.45 -2.82
N ASN A 138 3.64 -25.40 -4.14
CA ASN A 138 3.35 -26.54 -5.01
C ASN A 138 2.08 -27.32 -4.65
N ASP A 139 1.19 -26.75 -3.87
CA ASP A 139 -0.11 -27.27 -3.46
C ASP A 139 -1.27 -26.32 -3.84
N GLY A 140 -0.96 -25.32 -4.66
CA GLY A 140 -1.86 -24.26 -5.10
C GLY A 140 -1.85 -23.02 -4.21
N ARG A 141 -1.14 -23.03 -3.07
CA ARG A 141 -0.90 -21.81 -2.29
C ARG A 141 0.22 -21.01 -2.92
N GLY A 142 -0.01 -19.71 -3.02
CA GLY A 142 0.97 -18.76 -3.50
C GLY A 142 1.14 -17.60 -2.52
N ALA A 143 2.33 -17.02 -2.46
CA ALA A 143 2.59 -15.84 -1.64
C ALA A 143 3.54 -14.87 -2.32
N SER A 144 3.28 -13.58 -2.21
CA SER A 144 4.26 -12.55 -2.58
C SER A 144 4.44 -11.52 -1.48
N LEU A 145 5.66 -11.01 -1.38
CA LEU A 145 6.06 -9.98 -0.43
C LEU A 145 6.65 -8.80 -1.19
N LEU A 146 6.25 -7.60 -0.84
CA LEU A 146 6.85 -6.36 -1.31
C LEU A 146 7.22 -5.52 -0.09
N VAL A 147 8.50 -5.21 0.06
CA VAL A 147 9.02 -4.36 1.13
C VAL A 147 9.62 -3.12 0.51
N SER A 148 9.23 -1.95 0.97
CA SER A 148 9.81 -0.69 0.50
C SER A 148 10.02 0.30 1.64
N ARG A 149 11.02 1.16 1.48
CA ARG A 149 11.26 2.28 2.40
C ARG A 149 10.90 3.58 1.71
N SER A 150 10.00 4.32 2.31
CA SER A 150 9.55 5.61 1.76
C SER A 150 9.25 6.56 2.91
N TRP A 151 9.73 7.81 2.81
CA TRP A 151 9.47 8.88 3.77
C TRP A 151 9.76 8.56 5.23
N GLY A 152 10.87 7.84 5.49
CA GLY A 152 11.31 7.49 6.86
C GLY A 152 10.52 6.34 7.49
N ALA A 153 9.65 5.69 6.76
CA ALA A 153 8.94 4.49 7.18
C ALA A 153 9.27 3.29 6.27
N THR A 154 9.11 2.08 6.79
CA THR A 154 9.14 0.84 6.01
C THR A 154 7.72 0.35 5.80
N TYR A 155 7.37 0.06 4.56
CA TYR A 155 6.09 -0.52 4.16
C TYR A 155 6.28 -1.96 3.74
N ILE A 156 5.35 -2.81 4.13
CA ILE A 156 5.33 -4.24 3.82
C ILE A 156 3.97 -4.56 3.22
N GLN A 157 3.94 -5.23 2.08
CA GLN A 157 2.75 -5.84 1.52
C GLN A 157 2.95 -7.35 1.42
N ALA A 158 1.95 -8.12 1.82
CA ALA A 158 1.83 -9.54 1.51
C ALA A 158 0.54 -9.78 0.73
N ILE A 159 0.66 -10.56 -0.36
CA ILE A 159 -0.51 -11.11 -1.06
C ILE A 159 -0.40 -12.63 -0.95
N ILE A 160 -1.40 -13.25 -0.33
CA ILE A 160 -1.44 -14.68 -0.06
C ILE A 160 -2.63 -15.27 -0.80
N VAL A 161 -2.41 -16.35 -1.54
CA VAL A 161 -3.46 -17.09 -2.24
C VAL A 161 -3.58 -18.47 -1.64
N THR A 162 -4.81 -18.84 -1.25
CA THR A 162 -5.16 -20.17 -0.75
C THR A 162 -6.16 -20.79 -1.72
N PRO A 163 -5.88 -21.98 -2.30
CA PRO A 163 -6.77 -22.61 -3.28
C PRO A 163 -8.13 -22.94 -2.70
N ALA A 164 -9.18 -22.90 -3.52
CA ALA A 164 -10.52 -23.28 -3.13
C ALA A 164 -10.56 -24.77 -2.72
N GLY A 165 -11.08 -25.07 -1.52
CA GLY A 165 -11.13 -26.43 -0.97
C GLY A 165 -10.16 -26.69 0.18
N VAL A 166 -9.13 -25.88 0.35
CA VAL A 166 -8.45 -25.67 1.62
C VAL A 166 -9.27 -24.59 2.33
N ALA A 167 -10.15 -24.95 3.23
CA ALA A 167 -10.96 -23.99 3.95
C ALA A 167 -9.99 -22.99 4.61
N PRO A 168 -10.11 -21.67 4.35
CA PRO A 168 -9.60 -20.73 5.32
C PRO A 168 -10.31 -21.12 6.60
N VAL A 169 -9.57 -21.48 7.62
CA VAL A 169 -10.12 -21.55 8.96
C VAL A 169 -10.44 -20.10 9.29
N VAL A 170 -11.64 -19.66 8.87
CA VAL A 170 -12.32 -18.62 9.58
C VAL A 170 -12.54 -19.26 10.96
N GLN A 171 -11.52 -19.16 11.77
CA GLN A 171 -11.69 -19.31 13.19
C GLN A 171 -12.64 -18.16 13.49
N GLU A 172 -13.94 -18.53 13.56
CA GLU A 172 -14.93 -17.72 14.23
C GLU A 172 -14.28 -17.44 15.58
N ALA A 173 -13.62 -16.31 15.66
CA ALA A 173 -12.97 -15.85 16.85
C ALA A 173 -14.10 -15.89 17.88
N ALA A 174 -14.04 -16.89 18.78
CA ALA A 174 -14.70 -16.76 20.05
C ALA A 174 -14.45 -15.30 20.46
N PRO A 175 -15.45 -14.56 20.99
CA PRO A 175 -15.27 -13.17 21.28
C PRO A 175 -14.08 -13.02 22.23
N ALA A 176 -12.90 -13.07 21.66
CA ALA A 176 -11.73 -12.57 22.30
C ALA A 176 -12.06 -11.10 22.46
N THR A 177 -12.29 -10.69 23.69
CA THR A 177 -12.08 -9.36 24.14
C THR A 177 -10.59 -9.02 23.90
N ALA A 178 -10.17 -9.07 22.65
CA ALA A 178 -9.06 -8.30 22.18
C ALA A 178 -9.49 -6.86 22.44
N LYS A 179 -8.97 -6.30 23.53
CA LYS A 179 -8.78 -4.87 23.60
C LYS A 179 -7.90 -4.52 22.40
N SER A 180 -8.52 -4.38 21.24
CA SER A 180 -8.06 -3.50 20.21
C SER A 180 -7.72 -2.22 20.96
N ALA A 181 -6.45 -1.88 21.05
CA ALA A 181 -6.08 -0.55 21.45
C ALA A 181 -6.92 0.34 20.54
N PRO A 182 -7.78 1.21 21.05
CA PRO A 182 -8.63 2.01 20.22
C PRO A 182 -7.70 2.69 19.21
N LYS A 183 -7.92 2.49 17.91
CA LYS A 183 -7.50 3.51 16.95
C LYS A 183 -7.90 4.81 17.61
N PRO A 184 -7.01 5.80 17.78
CA PRO A 184 -7.46 7.07 18.30
C PRO A 184 -8.66 7.42 17.46
N VAL A 185 -9.84 7.39 18.06
CA VAL A 185 -11.06 7.82 17.41
C VAL A 185 -10.83 9.29 17.20
N VAL A 186 -10.35 9.66 16.03
CA VAL A 186 -10.36 11.05 15.61
C VAL A 186 -11.82 11.37 15.57
N VAL A 187 -12.29 12.06 16.61
CA VAL A 187 -13.67 12.55 16.67
C VAL A 187 -13.75 13.61 15.60
N VAL A 188 -14.22 13.20 14.41
CA VAL A 188 -14.51 14.15 13.34
C VAL A 188 -15.72 14.97 13.81
N PRO A 189 -15.58 16.28 13.97
CA PRO A 189 -16.70 17.12 14.34
C PRO A 189 -17.85 16.92 13.34
N ALA A 190 -19.10 16.88 13.83
CA ALA A 190 -20.28 16.69 12.97
C ALA A 190 -20.40 17.78 11.88
N GLU A 191 -19.80 18.94 12.13
CA GLU A 191 -19.77 20.11 11.24
C GLU A 191 -18.48 20.19 10.39
N ALA A 192 -17.62 19.16 10.39
CA ALA A 192 -16.39 19.18 9.61
C ALA A 192 -16.69 19.34 8.11
N THR A 193 -15.96 20.25 7.48
CA THR A 193 -16.04 20.44 6.01
C THR A 193 -15.61 19.17 5.28
N PRO A 194 -15.98 18.99 3.99
CA PRO A 194 -15.62 17.81 3.22
C PRO A 194 -14.10 17.52 3.22
N ILE A 195 -13.27 18.55 3.11
CA ILE A 195 -11.80 18.41 3.13
C ILE A 195 -11.30 18.07 4.53
N ALA A 196 -11.78 18.76 5.57
CA ALA A 196 -11.40 18.46 6.96
C ALA A 196 -11.73 17.01 7.33
N ARG A 197 -12.89 16.52 6.91
CA ARG A 197 -13.31 15.13 7.12
C ARG A 197 -12.36 14.16 6.43
N GLN A 198 -12.04 14.37 5.15
CA GLN A 198 -11.10 13.52 4.42
C GLN A 198 -9.70 13.53 5.06
N LEU A 199 -9.21 14.69 5.50
CA LEU A 199 -7.92 14.79 6.20
C LEU A 199 -7.91 14.00 7.51
N LEU A 200 -8.99 14.06 8.29
CA LEU A 200 -9.07 13.36 9.57
C LEU A 200 -9.31 11.85 9.40
N GLU A 201 -10.14 11.45 8.45
CA GLU A 201 -10.49 10.04 8.20
C GLU A 201 -9.41 9.30 7.40
N ASN A 202 -8.88 9.93 6.35
CA ASN A 202 -8.01 9.30 5.36
C ASN A 202 -6.55 9.78 5.44
N GLY A 203 -6.28 10.88 6.17
CA GLY A 203 -4.96 11.51 6.24
C GLY A 203 -4.63 12.40 5.05
N HIS A 204 -5.45 12.41 4.00
CA HIS A 204 -5.27 13.23 2.80
C HIS A 204 -6.59 13.59 2.13
N ALA A 205 -6.55 14.64 1.26
CA ALA A 205 -7.68 15.05 0.41
C ALA A 205 -7.19 15.59 -0.94
N VAL A 206 -8.00 15.44 -1.99
CA VAL A 206 -7.75 16.03 -3.31
C VAL A 206 -8.37 17.43 -3.37
N LEU A 207 -7.60 18.42 -3.83
CA LEU A 207 -8.08 19.80 -4.05
C LEU A 207 -8.66 19.92 -5.46
N SER A 208 -9.89 19.48 -5.64
CA SER A 208 -10.52 19.29 -6.95
C SER A 208 -10.96 20.58 -7.66
N ASP A 209 -11.01 21.72 -6.96
CA ASP A 209 -11.34 23.03 -7.53
C ASP A 209 -10.12 23.77 -8.10
N LEU A 210 -8.92 23.17 -8.00
CA LEU A 210 -7.67 23.69 -8.56
C LEU A 210 -7.46 23.12 -9.95
N ALA A 211 -7.46 23.97 -10.97
CA ALA A 211 -7.19 23.57 -12.35
C ALA A 211 -5.88 24.19 -12.85
N PHE A 212 -5.04 23.36 -13.44
CA PHE A 212 -3.79 23.76 -14.06
C PHE A 212 -3.83 23.51 -15.57
N ALA A 213 -3.40 24.49 -16.36
CA ALA A 213 -3.23 24.27 -17.79
C ALA A 213 -2.18 23.16 -18.06
N PRO A 214 -2.27 22.42 -19.19
CA PRO A 214 -1.25 21.46 -19.60
C PRO A 214 0.14 22.12 -19.60
N GLY A 215 1.11 21.49 -18.89
CA GLY A 215 2.47 22.05 -18.73
C GLY A 215 2.59 23.30 -17.86
N GLY A 216 1.48 23.87 -17.39
CA GLY A 216 1.45 25.06 -16.53
C GLY A 216 1.48 24.73 -15.04
N SER A 217 1.93 25.70 -14.24
CA SER A 217 1.91 25.66 -12.77
C SER A 217 1.24 26.89 -12.15
N ASN A 218 0.74 27.80 -12.96
CA ASN A 218 0.08 29.01 -12.47
C ASN A 218 -1.37 28.73 -12.11
N LEU A 219 -1.79 29.26 -10.99
CA LEU A 219 -3.19 29.38 -10.57
C LEU A 219 -3.63 30.82 -10.69
N GLU A 220 -4.89 31.02 -11.02
CA GLU A 220 -5.50 32.34 -10.97
C GLU A 220 -5.61 32.84 -9.52
N GLU A 221 -5.37 34.14 -9.29
CA GLU A 221 -5.62 34.78 -7.99
C GLU A 221 -7.12 34.98 -7.78
N ARG A 222 -7.80 33.93 -7.36
CA ARG A 222 -9.23 33.92 -7.05
C ARG A 222 -9.50 33.14 -5.77
N ALA A 223 -10.71 33.25 -5.24
CA ALA A 223 -11.14 32.45 -4.11
C ALA A 223 -11.35 30.98 -4.53
N TYR A 224 -10.65 30.07 -3.85
CA TYR A 224 -10.86 28.63 -3.96
C TYR A 224 -11.50 28.12 -2.67
N ALA A 225 -12.59 27.34 -2.81
CA ALA A 225 -13.31 26.82 -1.65
C ALA A 225 -12.42 25.90 -0.83
N SER A 226 -11.64 25.04 -1.50
CA SER A 226 -10.67 24.12 -0.86
C SER A 226 -9.66 24.83 0.00
N LEU A 227 -9.09 25.96 -0.48
CA LEU A 227 -8.07 26.71 0.26
C LEU A 227 -8.67 27.41 1.49
N LYS A 228 -9.90 27.90 1.38
CA LYS A 228 -10.63 28.46 2.52
C LYS A 228 -10.91 27.40 3.59
N GLU A 229 -11.31 26.20 3.18
CA GLU A 229 -11.54 25.07 4.10
C GLU A 229 -10.23 24.64 4.78
N LEU A 230 -9.11 24.56 4.06
CA LEU A 230 -7.81 24.23 4.62
C LEU A 230 -7.32 25.27 5.64
N ALA A 231 -7.52 26.56 5.35
CA ALA A 231 -7.16 27.62 6.28
C ALA A 231 -8.00 27.55 7.57
N ALA A 232 -9.31 27.30 7.44
CA ALA A 232 -10.19 27.09 8.60
C ALA A 232 -9.76 25.84 9.41
N PHE A 233 -9.45 24.74 8.72
CA PHE A 233 -8.93 23.51 9.36
C PHE A 233 -7.66 23.77 10.18
N LEU A 234 -6.68 24.50 9.60
CA LEU A 234 -5.44 24.83 10.30
C LEU A 234 -5.62 25.79 11.48
N ALA A 235 -6.67 26.62 11.45
CA ALA A 235 -7.01 27.51 12.56
C ALA A 235 -7.61 26.72 13.76
N GLU A 236 -8.34 25.66 13.49
CA GLU A 236 -8.96 24.80 14.50
C GLU A 236 -7.98 23.71 14.98
N TYR A 237 -7.15 23.17 14.06
CA TYR A 237 -6.19 22.10 14.33
C TYR A 237 -4.82 22.71 14.62
N ALA A 238 -4.55 23.05 15.87
CA ALA A 238 -3.36 23.81 16.28
C ALA A 238 -2.04 23.05 16.05
N GLU A 239 -2.05 21.75 16.17
CA GLU A 239 -0.88 20.87 15.96
C GLU A 239 -0.95 20.21 14.57
N GLY A 240 0.21 20.00 13.95
CA GLY A 240 0.32 19.41 12.65
C GLY A 240 0.58 20.39 11.52
N THR A 241 1.12 19.87 10.44
CA THR A 241 1.52 20.59 9.24
C THR A 241 0.78 20.00 8.05
N LEU A 242 0.36 20.80 7.09
CA LEU A 242 -0.15 20.32 5.82
C LEU A 242 1.00 20.18 4.82
N VAL A 243 1.05 19.07 4.11
CA VAL A 243 1.94 18.85 2.98
C VAL A 243 1.11 18.85 1.71
N LEU A 244 1.33 19.84 0.85
CA LEU A 244 0.74 19.91 -0.48
C LEU A 244 1.57 19.08 -1.43
N VAL A 245 0.97 18.11 -2.10
CA VAL A 245 1.65 17.20 -3.04
C VAL A 245 1.10 17.39 -4.43
N GLY A 246 1.93 17.89 -5.34
CA GLY A 246 1.56 18.06 -6.73
C GLY A 246 1.76 16.79 -7.55
N HIS A 247 0.90 16.59 -8.54
CA HIS A 247 0.94 15.45 -9.47
C HIS A 247 0.84 15.93 -10.93
N THR A 248 1.26 15.08 -11.87
CA THR A 248 1.13 15.29 -13.31
C THR A 248 0.55 14.06 -14.00
N ASP A 249 0.21 14.21 -15.26
CA ASP A 249 0.06 13.09 -16.20
C ASP A 249 1.45 12.57 -16.64
N THR A 250 1.48 11.50 -17.45
CA THR A 250 2.72 10.85 -17.90
C THR A 250 3.36 11.49 -19.13
N VAL A 251 2.93 12.67 -19.55
CA VAL A 251 3.54 13.35 -20.72
C VAL A 251 4.88 13.98 -20.34
N GLY A 252 5.96 13.57 -20.99
CA GLY A 252 7.33 14.06 -20.75
C GLY A 252 8.12 13.19 -19.75
N ASP A 253 9.35 13.60 -19.46
CA ASP A 253 10.24 12.87 -18.55
C ASP A 253 9.89 13.08 -17.08
N LEU A 254 10.25 12.12 -16.24
CA LEU A 254 9.93 12.11 -14.81
C LEU A 254 10.53 13.30 -14.06
N ALA A 255 11.80 13.64 -14.33
CA ALA A 255 12.48 14.71 -13.62
C ALA A 255 11.82 16.09 -13.88
N THR A 256 11.38 16.32 -15.11
CA THR A 256 10.61 17.53 -15.47
C THR A 256 9.24 17.53 -14.81
N ASN A 257 8.56 16.38 -14.77
CA ASN A 257 7.26 16.24 -14.12
C ASN A 257 7.33 16.42 -12.59
N ILE A 258 8.37 15.93 -11.93
CA ILE A 258 8.62 16.19 -10.50
C ILE A 258 8.77 17.69 -10.25
N ARG A 259 9.58 18.39 -11.06
CA ARG A 259 9.73 19.85 -10.93
C ARG A 259 8.44 20.60 -11.20
N LEU A 260 7.66 20.17 -12.20
CA LEU A 260 6.38 20.81 -12.54
C LEU A 260 5.36 20.63 -11.42
N SER A 261 5.22 19.41 -10.92
CA SER A 261 4.29 19.09 -9.83
C SER A 261 4.67 19.84 -8.53
N LYS A 262 5.96 19.96 -8.22
CA LYS A 262 6.42 20.76 -7.08
C LYS A 262 6.04 22.26 -7.24
N ARG A 263 6.26 22.85 -8.42
CA ARG A 263 5.82 24.23 -8.67
C ARG A 263 4.30 24.42 -8.53
N ARG A 264 3.49 23.42 -8.89
CA ARG A 264 2.03 23.46 -8.67
C ARG A 264 1.71 23.51 -7.19
N ALA A 265 2.31 22.64 -6.39
CA ALA A 265 2.15 22.65 -4.94
C ALA A 265 2.64 23.96 -4.30
N GLU A 266 3.76 24.51 -4.77
CA GLU A 266 4.27 25.80 -4.32
C GLU A 266 3.34 26.97 -4.67
N ALA A 267 2.67 26.94 -5.83
CA ALA A 267 1.67 27.95 -6.20
C ALA A 267 0.46 27.91 -5.23
N VAL A 268 -0.02 26.72 -4.88
CA VAL A 268 -1.09 26.55 -3.88
C VAL A 268 -0.64 27.05 -2.51
N ARG A 269 0.57 26.68 -2.08
CA ARG A 269 1.16 27.16 -0.83
C ARG A 269 1.22 28.69 -0.78
N THR A 270 1.63 29.33 -1.86
CA THR A 270 1.70 30.78 -1.95
C THR A 270 0.34 31.42 -1.76
N LEU A 271 -0.73 30.87 -2.35
CA LEU A 271 -2.10 31.38 -2.15
C LEU A 271 -2.59 31.17 -0.72
N LEU A 272 -2.33 30.03 -0.08
CA LEU A 272 -2.68 29.80 1.32
C LEU A 272 -2.02 30.82 2.26
N ILE A 273 -0.75 31.10 2.07
CA ILE A 273 -0.01 32.07 2.89
C ILE A 273 -0.49 33.50 2.58
N GLY A 274 -0.59 33.89 1.30
CA GLY A 274 -0.86 35.25 0.89
C GLY A 274 -2.31 35.69 1.04
N MET A 275 -3.27 34.79 0.72
CA MET A 275 -4.69 35.14 0.72
C MET A 275 -5.43 34.70 2.00
N HIS A 276 -4.93 33.68 2.70
CA HIS A 276 -5.60 33.10 3.85
C HIS A 276 -4.82 33.25 5.17
N ASN A 277 -3.69 33.97 5.14
CA ASN A 277 -2.81 34.23 6.30
C ASN A 277 -2.36 32.96 7.04
N VAL A 278 -2.20 31.85 6.32
CA VAL A 278 -1.65 30.61 6.89
C VAL A 278 -0.15 30.81 7.14
N SER A 279 0.30 30.39 8.32
CA SER A 279 1.72 30.50 8.69
C SER A 279 2.61 29.63 7.77
N PRO A 280 3.72 30.16 7.22
CA PRO A 280 4.57 29.44 6.26
C PRO A 280 5.13 28.11 6.79
N GLU A 281 5.34 27.97 8.09
CA GLU A 281 5.81 26.75 8.76
C GLU A 281 4.74 25.69 8.89
N ARG A 282 3.45 26.06 8.70
CA ARG A 282 2.31 25.13 8.79
C ARG A 282 1.97 24.48 7.46
N VAL A 283 2.66 24.83 6.36
CA VAL A 283 2.38 24.29 5.03
C VAL A 283 3.68 24.02 4.29
N GLU A 284 3.90 22.77 3.94
CA GLU A 284 4.99 22.31 3.07
C GLU A 284 4.47 22.08 1.65
N ALA A 285 5.36 22.05 0.64
CA ALA A 285 5.01 21.78 -0.75
C ALA A 285 6.01 20.80 -1.37
N GLU A 286 5.49 19.72 -1.96
CA GLU A 286 6.29 18.68 -2.61
C GLU A 286 5.72 18.29 -3.98
N GLY A 287 6.54 17.64 -4.81
CA GLY A 287 6.17 17.18 -6.14
C GLY A 287 6.46 15.72 -6.35
N ASN A 288 5.43 14.97 -6.76
CA ASN A 288 5.53 13.54 -7.01
C ASN A 288 5.57 13.19 -8.52
N GLY A 289 5.52 14.20 -9.41
CA GLY A 289 5.42 13.96 -10.84
C GLY A 289 4.21 13.08 -11.19
N TYR A 290 4.40 12.09 -12.05
CA TYR A 290 3.35 11.15 -12.45
C TYR A 290 3.37 9.81 -11.68
N LEU A 291 4.10 9.72 -10.57
CA LEU A 291 4.34 8.46 -9.85
C LEU A 291 3.13 7.93 -9.04
N SER A 292 2.07 8.71 -8.91
CA SER A 292 0.84 8.29 -8.20
C SER A 292 -0.39 8.66 -9.04
N PRO A 293 -0.66 7.96 -10.15
CA PRO A 293 -1.85 8.20 -10.93
C PRO A 293 -3.10 7.70 -10.19
N ILE A 294 -4.19 8.46 -10.24
CA ILE A 294 -5.51 8.07 -9.74
C ILE A 294 -6.45 7.62 -10.87
N ALA A 295 -6.05 7.84 -12.11
CA ALA A 295 -6.80 7.46 -13.29
C ALA A 295 -5.85 7.06 -14.43
N SER A 296 -6.39 6.38 -15.45
CA SER A 296 -5.62 5.95 -16.61
C SER A 296 -5.05 7.14 -17.40
N ASN A 297 -3.75 7.15 -17.66
CA ASN A 297 -3.10 8.15 -18.51
C ASN A 297 -3.39 7.95 -20.02
N LEU A 298 -4.06 6.86 -20.42
CA LEU A 298 -4.42 6.59 -21.79
C LEU A 298 -5.58 7.46 -22.28
N THR A 299 -6.43 7.97 -21.38
CA THR A 299 -7.57 8.83 -21.72
C THR A 299 -7.27 10.30 -21.40
N LEU A 300 -7.99 11.23 -22.04
CA LEU A 300 -7.86 12.66 -21.75
C LEU A 300 -8.35 12.98 -20.34
N GLU A 301 -9.48 12.42 -19.97
CA GLU A 301 -10.13 12.58 -18.66
C GLU A 301 -9.23 12.06 -17.54
N GLY A 302 -8.59 10.91 -17.75
CA GLY A 302 -7.68 10.33 -16.78
C GLY A 302 -6.40 11.15 -16.61
N ARG A 303 -5.85 11.70 -17.69
CA ARG A 303 -4.72 12.64 -17.60
C ARG A 303 -5.11 13.93 -16.86
N GLU A 304 -6.34 14.44 -17.11
CA GLU A 304 -6.86 15.61 -16.36
C GLU A 304 -6.94 15.32 -14.87
N ALA A 305 -7.51 14.18 -14.48
CA ALA A 305 -7.61 13.75 -13.08
C ALA A 305 -6.23 13.59 -12.43
N ASN A 306 -5.21 13.18 -13.19
CA ASN A 306 -3.85 13.03 -12.67
C ASN A 306 -3.12 14.38 -12.49
N ARG A 307 -3.50 15.44 -13.21
CA ARG A 307 -2.97 16.80 -13.04
C ARG A 307 -3.63 17.52 -11.85
N ARG A 308 -3.32 17.11 -10.64
CA ARG A 308 -3.95 17.55 -9.41
C ARG A 308 -2.95 17.97 -8.35
N VAL A 309 -3.44 18.60 -7.29
CA VAL A 309 -2.74 18.77 -6.02
C VAL A 309 -3.56 18.09 -4.92
N GLU A 310 -2.89 17.32 -4.12
CA GLU A 310 -3.41 16.72 -2.89
C GLU A 310 -2.85 17.46 -1.68
N VAL A 311 -3.56 17.38 -0.57
CA VAL A 311 -3.08 17.83 0.73
C VAL A 311 -3.03 16.64 1.68
N MET A 312 -1.97 16.53 2.46
CA MET A 312 -1.77 15.53 3.50
C MET A 312 -1.63 16.21 4.85
N LEU A 313 -2.16 15.57 5.89
CA LEU A 313 -1.94 15.98 7.27
C LEU A 313 -0.70 15.27 7.82
N LYS A 314 0.28 16.06 8.26
CA LYS A 314 1.49 15.60 8.96
C LYS A 314 1.36 16.02 10.42
N PRO A 315 1.20 15.04 11.34
CA PRO A 315 1.05 15.30 12.78
C PRO A 315 2.27 15.94 13.40
#